data_eced50a4d0a2b2fb73ceb57dfd4afad6
#
_entry.id   eced50a4d0a2b2fb73ceb57dfd4afad6
#
_cell.length_a   1.000
_cell.length_b   1.000
_cell.length_c   1.000
_cell.angle_alpha   90.00
_cell.angle_beta   90.00
_cell.angle_gamma   90.00
#
_symmetry.space_group_name_H-M   'P 1'
#
loop_
_entity.id
_entity.type
_entity.pdbx_description
1 polymer ?
#
loop_
_entity_poly.entity_id
_entity_poly.type
_entity_poly.pdbx_seq_one_letter_code
_entity_poly.pdbx_strand_id
1 'polypeptide(L)'
;LSCLDRDLEVATHWGVKHDILCAGKESSYQFVYDVLDELMELFPDKVIHIGGDEAVKMRWKNCPHCQKVIEEKGLKDEDELQMFFMSKVNEYLENKGYSSIMWNYDTNGGTENLSTNIAWDVCGMAKDDQLIREELKRGRKMINTKCYPYYFDFPYGWNTLKMVCEDDGALTENDEETLGIEAQMWTEYVPNMKRLEFLTFPRLGAMAENAWAEKKYPSFSTFVYKAPDYYKILDFYGVQYATLKKACPSFIYKHASSLWFKRRVFHWEGLHNLIDDKKAEREAANLNANLKK
;
A
#
# COMPACT_ATOMS: atom_id res chain seq x y z
N LEU A 1 20.85 -11.29 -2.68
CA LEU A 1 19.58 -10.76 -2.16
C LEU A 1 18.46 -11.81 -2.13
N SER A 2 18.47 -12.80 -3.03
CA SER A 2 17.44 -13.84 -3.13
C SER A 2 17.67 -14.99 -2.16
N CYS A 3 16.60 -15.69 -1.78
CA CYS A 3 16.65 -17.00 -1.11
C CYS A 3 17.16 -18.12 -2.04
N LEU A 4 17.15 -17.90 -3.34
CA LEU A 4 17.67 -18.83 -4.34
C LEU A 4 19.15 -18.49 -4.65
N ASP A 5 19.96 -19.54 -4.86
CA ASP A 5 21.36 -19.37 -5.26
C ASP A 5 21.48 -19.21 -6.80
N ARG A 6 20.73 -18.25 -7.32
CA ARG A 6 20.74 -17.85 -8.73
C ARG A 6 20.35 -16.40 -8.90
N ASP A 7 20.74 -15.78 -9.99
CA ASP A 7 20.25 -14.49 -10.39
C ASP A 7 18.76 -14.57 -10.75
N LEU A 8 18.02 -13.56 -10.32
CA LEU A 8 16.61 -13.38 -10.65
C LEU A 8 16.46 -12.22 -11.60
N GLU A 9 15.65 -12.42 -12.63
CA GLU A 9 15.23 -11.33 -13.50
C GLU A 9 14.19 -10.46 -12.79
N VAL A 10 14.17 -9.17 -13.12
CA VAL A 10 13.12 -8.27 -12.63
C VAL A 10 11.76 -8.70 -13.18
N ALA A 11 10.72 -8.56 -12.39
CA ALA A 11 9.36 -8.88 -12.81
C ALA A 11 8.93 -8.00 -13.98
N THR A 12 8.36 -8.60 -15.02
CA THR A 12 7.90 -7.93 -16.24
C THR A 12 6.38 -7.78 -16.30
N HIS A 13 5.68 -8.20 -15.27
CA HIS A 13 4.23 -8.09 -15.13
C HIS A 13 3.88 -7.79 -13.66
N TRP A 14 2.72 -7.19 -13.46
CA TRP A 14 2.24 -6.84 -12.11
C TRP A 14 1.74 -8.06 -11.33
N GLY A 15 1.33 -7.84 -10.09
CA GLY A 15 0.82 -8.84 -9.16
C GLY A 15 1.82 -9.16 -8.05
N VAL A 16 1.35 -9.83 -7.03
CA VAL A 16 2.14 -10.26 -5.87
C VAL A 16 3.19 -11.28 -6.30
N LYS A 17 4.43 -11.10 -5.88
CA LYS A 17 5.57 -11.93 -6.31
C LYS A 17 6.14 -12.76 -5.18
N HIS A 18 6.58 -13.97 -5.53
CA HIS A 18 7.26 -14.88 -4.59
C HIS A 18 8.76 -14.54 -4.40
N ASP A 19 9.32 -13.74 -5.30
CA ASP A 19 10.73 -13.36 -5.29
C ASP A 19 10.91 -12.08 -4.47
N ILE A 20 10.85 -12.21 -3.15
CA ILE A 20 11.12 -11.16 -2.18
C ILE A 20 12.56 -11.23 -1.65
N LEU A 21 13.03 -10.17 -1.01
CA LEU A 21 14.35 -10.14 -0.39
C LEU A 21 14.50 -11.25 0.65
N CYS A 22 15.68 -11.85 0.72
CA CYS A 22 15.99 -12.87 1.71
C CYS A 22 16.26 -12.22 3.07
N ALA A 23 15.35 -12.37 4.03
CA ALA A 23 15.49 -11.82 5.36
C ALA A 23 16.61 -12.47 6.21
N GLY A 24 17.16 -13.59 5.73
CA GLY A 24 18.28 -14.26 6.38
C GLY A 24 19.67 -13.87 5.87
N LYS A 25 19.77 -12.99 4.87
CA LYS A 25 21.06 -12.56 4.30
C LYS A 25 21.37 -11.11 4.65
N GLU A 26 22.54 -10.87 5.22
CA GLU A 26 23.03 -9.51 5.55
C GLU A 26 23.06 -8.59 4.33
N SER A 27 23.36 -9.12 3.16
CA SER A 27 23.35 -8.36 1.90
C SER A 27 21.96 -7.76 1.56
N SER A 28 20.87 -8.36 2.03
CA SER A 28 19.52 -7.80 1.83
C SER A 28 19.33 -6.53 2.67
N TYR A 29 19.80 -6.55 3.91
CA TYR A 29 19.77 -5.37 4.78
C TYR A 29 20.65 -4.25 4.23
N GLN A 30 21.90 -4.58 3.86
CA GLN A 30 22.82 -3.59 3.30
C GLN A 30 22.23 -2.94 2.03
N PHE A 31 21.64 -3.73 1.14
CA PHE A 31 20.98 -3.19 -0.05
C PHE A 31 19.86 -2.20 0.30
N VAL A 32 19.02 -2.54 1.30
CA VAL A 32 17.95 -1.65 1.75
C VAL A 32 18.55 -0.38 2.38
N TYR A 33 19.59 -0.50 3.18
CA TYR A 33 20.26 0.65 3.80
C TYR A 33 20.87 1.59 2.77
N ASP A 34 21.52 1.05 1.74
CA ASP A 34 22.09 1.86 0.65
C ASP A 34 20.99 2.64 -0.09
N VAL A 35 19.86 2.01 -0.37
CA VAL A 35 18.69 2.69 -0.98
C VAL A 35 18.11 3.76 -0.05
N LEU A 36 18.00 3.47 1.24
CA LEU A 36 17.49 4.43 2.22
C LEU A 36 18.43 5.64 2.37
N ASP A 37 19.73 5.44 2.31
CA ASP A 37 20.70 6.55 2.38
C ASP A 37 20.50 7.53 1.22
N GLU A 38 20.28 7.05 -0.01
CA GLU A 38 19.95 7.90 -1.16
C GLU A 38 18.60 8.61 -1.00
N LEU A 39 17.58 7.90 -0.49
CA LEU A 39 16.27 8.48 -0.25
C LEU A 39 16.28 9.60 0.80
N MET A 40 17.07 9.42 1.86
CA MET A 40 17.21 10.42 2.91
C MET A 40 17.83 11.73 2.42
N GLU A 41 18.68 11.68 1.39
CA GLU A 41 19.21 12.89 0.75
C GLU A 41 18.16 13.62 -0.09
N LEU A 42 17.22 12.86 -0.70
CA LEU A 42 16.20 13.41 -1.58
C LEU A 42 14.96 13.94 -0.83
N PHE A 43 14.62 13.33 0.32
CA PHE A 43 13.41 13.64 1.09
C PHE A 43 13.76 14.18 2.49
N PRO A 44 13.76 15.50 2.69
CA PRO A 44 14.21 16.12 3.94
C PRO A 44 13.22 15.99 5.10
N ASP A 45 11.98 15.54 4.88
CA ASP A 45 10.90 15.52 5.89
C ASP A 45 11.10 14.49 7.00
N LYS A 46 12.19 13.72 6.95
CA LYS A 46 12.58 12.72 7.95
C LYS A 46 11.52 11.66 8.24
N VAL A 47 10.68 11.36 7.26
CA VAL A 47 9.70 10.27 7.31
C VAL A 47 9.79 9.45 6.04
N ILE A 48 9.95 8.13 6.16
CA ILE A 48 10.04 7.23 5.00
C ILE A 48 9.05 6.09 5.16
N HIS A 49 8.25 5.86 4.13
CA HIS A 49 7.36 4.70 4.07
C HIS A 49 8.16 3.47 3.63
N ILE A 50 8.17 2.43 4.46
CA ILE A 50 8.97 1.21 4.27
C ILE A 50 8.14 0.01 3.78
N GLY A 51 6.87 0.20 3.42
CA GLY A 51 6.01 -0.85 2.87
C GLY A 51 5.60 -1.90 3.90
N GLY A 52 5.83 -3.17 3.58
CA GLY A 52 5.58 -4.31 4.47
C GLY A 52 4.36 -5.15 4.09
N ASP A 53 3.67 -4.81 2.99
CA ASP A 53 2.50 -5.52 2.47
C ASP A 53 2.90 -6.63 1.49
N GLU A 54 1.97 -7.57 1.28
CA GLU A 54 2.02 -8.58 0.22
C GLU A 54 3.30 -9.44 0.18
N ALA A 55 3.99 -9.60 1.29
CA ALA A 55 5.21 -10.41 1.38
C ALA A 55 4.89 -11.90 1.36
N VAL A 56 5.08 -12.56 0.22
CA VAL A 56 4.86 -14.00 0.05
C VAL A 56 6.03 -14.80 0.60
N LYS A 57 5.91 -15.32 1.79
CA LYS A 57 6.98 -15.95 2.59
C LYS A 57 7.30 -17.42 2.20
N MET A 58 6.73 -17.94 1.11
CA MET A 58 6.91 -19.34 0.68
C MET A 58 8.38 -19.73 0.54
N ARG A 59 9.21 -18.85 0.00
CA ARG A 59 10.64 -19.12 -0.17
C ARG A 59 11.39 -19.10 1.17
N TRP A 60 10.99 -18.26 2.11
CA TRP A 60 11.60 -18.19 3.44
C TRP A 60 11.46 -19.49 4.22
N LYS A 61 10.32 -20.19 4.07
CA LYS A 61 10.06 -21.48 4.72
C LYS A 61 11.09 -22.56 4.37
N ASN A 62 11.70 -22.45 3.21
CA ASN A 62 12.66 -23.43 2.71
C ASN A 62 14.07 -22.85 2.57
N CYS A 63 14.28 -21.62 2.97
CA CYS A 63 15.59 -20.95 2.88
C CYS A 63 16.42 -21.22 4.13
N PRO A 64 17.58 -21.86 4.04
CA PRO A 64 18.40 -22.15 5.21
C PRO A 64 18.88 -20.91 5.94
N HIS A 65 19.09 -19.79 5.23
CA HIS A 65 19.46 -18.53 5.85
C HIS A 65 18.32 -17.93 6.68
N CYS A 66 17.08 -17.95 6.14
CA CYS A 66 15.90 -17.45 6.85
C CYS A 66 15.59 -18.33 8.08
N GLN A 67 15.61 -19.66 7.92
CA GLN A 67 15.34 -20.59 9.02
C GLN A 67 16.41 -20.49 10.12
N LYS A 68 17.65 -20.27 9.76
CA LYS A 68 18.73 -20.03 10.73
C LYS A 68 18.46 -18.77 11.58
N VAL A 69 18.00 -17.67 10.98
CA VAL A 69 17.65 -16.45 11.73
C VAL A 69 16.46 -16.69 12.65
N ILE A 70 15.43 -17.43 12.18
CA ILE A 70 14.27 -17.80 13.01
C ILE A 70 14.74 -18.54 14.26
N GLU A 71 15.60 -19.57 14.09
CA GLU A 71 16.14 -20.35 15.18
C GLU A 71 17.02 -19.52 16.13
N GLU A 72 18.00 -18.78 15.60
CA GLU A 72 18.96 -17.99 16.39
C GLU A 72 18.31 -16.84 17.17
N LYS A 73 17.21 -16.28 16.64
CA LYS A 73 16.46 -15.18 17.29
C LYS A 73 15.26 -15.68 18.11
N GLY A 74 14.99 -16.98 18.09
CA GLY A 74 13.84 -17.56 18.78
C GLY A 74 12.50 -17.06 18.24
N LEU A 75 12.43 -16.77 16.93
CA LEU A 75 11.22 -16.35 16.27
C LEU A 75 10.29 -17.55 16.04
N LYS A 76 9.00 -17.29 16.03
CA LYS A 76 7.99 -18.34 15.92
C LYS A 76 7.86 -18.87 14.48
N ASP A 77 7.88 -17.98 13.51
CA ASP A 77 7.61 -18.27 12.11
C ASP A 77 8.14 -17.17 11.18
N GLU A 78 7.79 -17.25 9.89
CA GLU A 78 8.19 -16.29 8.87
C GLU A 78 7.46 -14.94 9.01
N ASP A 79 6.34 -14.87 9.71
CA ASP A 79 5.65 -13.62 9.98
C ASP A 79 6.44 -12.81 11.01
N GLU A 80 6.92 -13.46 12.07
CA GLU A 80 7.84 -12.82 13.02
C GLU A 80 9.20 -12.49 12.38
N LEU A 81 9.68 -13.31 11.42
CA LEU A 81 10.89 -12.97 10.65
C LEU A 81 10.69 -11.70 9.81
N GLN A 82 9.51 -11.51 9.21
CA GLN A 82 9.20 -10.26 8.50
C GLN A 82 9.24 -9.07 9.46
N MET A 83 8.61 -9.19 10.62
CA MET A 83 8.63 -8.13 11.63
C MET A 83 10.05 -7.84 12.13
N PHE A 84 10.87 -8.88 12.29
CA PHE A 84 12.30 -8.71 12.61
C PHE A 84 13.03 -7.94 11.51
N PHE A 85 12.79 -8.28 10.23
CA PHE A 85 13.37 -7.54 9.10
C PHE A 85 12.94 -6.07 9.11
N MET A 86 11.64 -5.81 9.24
CA MET A 86 11.09 -4.45 9.30
C MET A 86 11.62 -3.67 10.51
N SER A 87 11.81 -4.33 11.66
CA SER A 87 12.40 -3.69 12.85
C SER A 87 13.83 -3.23 12.62
N LYS A 88 14.63 -4.02 11.88
CA LYS A 88 16.02 -3.65 11.55
C LYS A 88 16.07 -2.45 10.59
N VAL A 89 15.15 -2.40 9.65
CA VAL A 89 15.02 -1.25 8.73
C VAL A 89 14.59 0.00 9.51
N ASN A 90 13.60 -0.13 10.40
CA ASN A 90 13.16 0.97 11.26
C ASN A 90 14.30 1.47 12.18
N GLU A 91 15.00 0.55 12.86
CA GLU A 91 16.16 0.87 13.71
C GLU A 91 17.23 1.65 12.94
N TYR A 92 17.50 1.27 11.69
CA TYR A 92 18.44 1.97 10.83
C TYR A 92 18.00 3.42 10.57
N LEU A 93 16.75 3.64 10.24
CA LEU A 93 16.18 4.97 10.02
C LEU A 93 16.23 5.82 11.28
N GLU A 94 15.84 5.28 12.44
CA GLU A 94 15.87 5.97 13.72
C GLU A 94 17.30 6.42 14.11
N ASN A 95 18.28 5.57 13.89
CA ASN A 95 19.70 5.91 14.14
C ASN A 95 20.18 7.08 13.25
N LYS A 96 19.52 7.33 12.13
CA LYS A 96 19.74 8.48 11.23
C LYS A 96 18.82 9.68 11.54
N GLY A 97 17.97 9.57 12.54
CA GLY A 97 17.00 10.61 12.93
C GLY A 97 15.77 10.71 12.04
N TYR A 98 15.40 9.61 11.37
CA TYR A 98 14.19 9.47 10.58
C TYR A 98 13.18 8.60 11.31
N SER A 99 11.89 8.81 11.02
CA SER A 99 10.81 7.91 11.41
C SER A 99 10.31 7.13 10.20
N SER A 100 9.74 5.96 10.46
CA SER A 100 9.14 5.13 9.42
C SER A 100 7.62 5.17 9.43
N ILE A 101 7.03 4.82 8.29
CA ILE A 101 5.63 4.44 8.13
C ILE A 101 5.59 3.07 7.47
N MET A 102 4.66 2.21 7.86
CA MET A 102 4.44 0.90 7.23
C MET A 102 2.94 0.65 7.01
N TRP A 103 2.62 -0.31 6.14
CA TRP A 103 1.25 -0.79 5.99
C TRP A 103 0.79 -1.60 7.21
N ASN A 104 -0.53 -1.59 7.48
CA ASN A 104 -1.12 -2.33 8.60
C ASN A 104 -1.28 -3.83 8.35
N TYR A 105 -0.98 -4.34 7.18
CA TYR A 105 -1.33 -5.70 6.74
C TYR A 105 -0.71 -6.84 7.54
N ASP A 106 0.44 -6.65 8.15
CA ASP A 106 1.16 -7.71 8.85
C ASP A 106 1.36 -7.44 10.35
N THR A 107 0.37 -6.80 10.98
CA THR A 107 0.42 -6.53 12.43
C THR A 107 0.32 -7.79 13.30
N ASN A 108 0.04 -8.95 12.71
CA ASN A 108 -0.08 -10.22 13.43
C ASN A 108 1.27 -10.79 13.95
N GLY A 109 2.40 -10.27 13.48
CA GLY A 109 3.74 -10.79 13.77
C GLY A 109 4.54 -10.04 14.83
N GLY A 110 3.94 -9.30 15.74
CA GLY A 110 4.71 -8.67 16.84
C GLY A 110 5.25 -7.28 16.53
N THR A 111 4.41 -6.39 16.03
CA THR A 111 4.71 -4.97 15.86
C THR A 111 4.97 -4.22 17.18
N GLU A 112 4.84 -4.90 18.29
CA GLU A 112 4.88 -4.34 19.66
C GLU A 112 6.16 -3.54 19.94
N ASN A 113 7.25 -3.92 19.31
CA ASN A 113 8.56 -3.29 19.48
C ASN A 113 8.91 -2.29 18.37
N LEU A 114 7.99 -1.99 17.44
CA LEU A 114 8.23 -1.03 16.38
C LEU A 114 7.68 0.34 16.79
N SER A 115 8.48 1.37 16.67
CA SER A 115 8.09 2.77 16.89
C SER A 115 7.52 3.44 15.62
N THR A 116 7.25 2.65 14.59
CA THR A 116 6.77 3.12 13.30
C THR A 116 5.31 3.61 13.35
N ASN A 117 4.98 4.59 12.52
CA ASN A 117 3.61 4.98 12.25
C ASN A 117 2.96 4.03 11.24
N ILE A 118 1.64 4.05 11.13
CA ILE A 118 0.91 3.10 10.30
C ILE A 118 0.08 3.81 9.23
N ALA A 119 0.28 3.42 7.98
CA ALA A 119 -0.63 3.69 6.88
C ALA A 119 -1.75 2.64 6.96
N TRP A 120 -2.95 3.08 7.37
CA TRP A 120 -4.07 2.18 7.66
C TRP A 120 -4.97 2.03 6.44
N ASP A 121 -4.89 0.87 5.81
CA ASP A 121 -5.75 0.46 4.71
C ASP A 121 -6.79 -0.58 5.17
N VAL A 122 -8.03 -0.42 4.71
CA VAL A 122 -9.17 -1.29 5.01
C VAL A 122 -9.77 -1.80 3.71
N CYS A 123 -8.94 -2.40 2.84
CA CYS A 123 -9.40 -2.98 1.60
C CYS A 123 -10.13 -4.30 1.84
N GLY A 124 -11.45 -4.25 1.92
CA GLY A 124 -12.29 -5.44 2.01
C GLY A 124 -12.39 -6.11 3.39
N MET A 125 -11.74 -5.58 4.40
CA MET A 125 -11.90 -6.03 5.78
C MET A 125 -12.93 -5.18 6.51
N ALA A 126 -13.67 -5.78 7.45
CA ALA A 126 -14.48 -5.03 8.39
C ALA A 126 -13.59 -4.03 9.12
N LYS A 127 -14.11 -2.83 9.40
CA LYS A 127 -13.44 -1.86 10.28
C LYS A 127 -13.05 -2.61 11.56
N ASP A 128 -11.78 -2.91 11.73
CA ASP A 128 -11.32 -3.45 13.00
C ASP A 128 -10.95 -2.29 13.90
N ASP A 129 -11.99 -1.62 14.42
CA ASP A 129 -11.85 -0.51 15.38
C ASP A 129 -11.04 -0.93 16.61
N GLN A 130 -10.98 -2.22 16.91
CA GLN A 130 -10.20 -2.73 18.03
C GLN A 130 -8.70 -2.65 17.75
N LEU A 131 -8.26 -3.11 16.58
CA LEU A 131 -6.84 -3.05 16.18
C LEU A 131 -6.38 -1.59 16.08
N ILE A 132 -7.18 -0.70 15.47
CA ILE A 132 -6.87 0.73 15.42
C ILE A 132 -6.65 1.28 16.84
N ARG A 133 -7.57 1.00 17.78
CA ARG A 133 -7.45 1.48 19.16
C ARG A 133 -6.25 0.88 19.89
N GLU A 134 -5.88 -0.36 19.61
CA GLU A 134 -4.70 -1.00 20.18
C GLU A 134 -3.41 -0.33 19.71
N GLU A 135 -3.30 -0.04 18.41
CA GLU A 135 -2.15 0.67 17.85
C GLU A 135 -2.05 2.12 18.38
N LEU A 136 -3.17 2.81 18.47
CA LEU A 136 -3.23 4.15 19.07
C LEU A 136 -2.81 4.15 20.56
N LYS A 137 -3.24 3.14 21.35
CA LYS A 137 -2.79 2.98 22.74
C LYS A 137 -1.28 2.73 22.87
N ARG A 138 -0.64 2.21 21.83
CA ARG A 138 0.82 2.06 21.74
C ARG A 138 1.54 3.37 21.40
N GLY A 139 0.80 4.46 21.24
CA GLY A 139 1.33 5.79 20.89
C GLY A 139 1.66 5.98 19.42
N ARG A 140 1.18 5.08 18.54
CA ARG A 140 1.38 5.20 17.10
C ARG A 140 0.42 6.20 16.50
N LYS A 141 0.90 6.93 15.51
CA LYS A 141 0.09 7.80 14.68
C LYS A 141 -0.29 7.08 13.40
N MET A 142 -1.43 7.42 12.84
CA MET A 142 -1.97 6.75 11.66
C MET A 142 -2.24 7.74 10.53
N ILE A 143 -2.10 7.25 9.30
CA ILE A 143 -2.57 7.90 8.09
C ILE A 143 -3.73 7.07 7.56
N ASN A 144 -4.85 7.71 7.23
CA ASN A 144 -5.99 7.05 6.65
C ASN A 144 -5.78 6.84 5.15
N THR A 145 -5.62 5.59 4.75
CA THR A 145 -5.38 5.17 3.36
C THR A 145 -6.47 4.23 2.83
N LYS A 146 -7.69 4.33 3.36
CA LYS A 146 -8.81 3.44 2.99
C LYS A 146 -8.93 3.26 1.48
N CYS A 147 -9.04 2.03 0.99
CA CYS A 147 -9.33 1.71 -0.40
C CYS A 147 -10.57 2.48 -0.91
N TYR A 148 -11.62 2.56 -0.10
CA TYR A 148 -12.83 3.31 -0.37
C TYR A 148 -12.91 4.48 0.64
N PRO A 149 -12.76 5.75 0.16
CA PRO A 149 -12.78 6.18 -1.26
C PRO A 149 -11.41 6.56 -1.86
N TYR A 150 -10.25 6.19 -1.27
CA TYR A 150 -8.96 6.81 -1.58
C TYR A 150 -8.06 6.05 -2.56
N TYR A 151 -8.40 4.86 -3.01
CA TYR A 151 -7.71 4.24 -4.14
C TYR A 151 -8.16 4.88 -5.46
N PHE A 152 -7.37 5.84 -5.94
CA PHE A 152 -7.70 6.63 -7.13
C PHE A 152 -7.40 5.90 -8.44
N ASP A 153 -6.65 4.82 -8.41
CA ASP A 153 -6.53 3.87 -9.52
C ASP A 153 -7.85 3.15 -9.83
N PHE A 154 -8.75 3.04 -8.84
CA PHE A 154 -10.08 2.49 -9.07
C PHE A 154 -10.92 3.40 -9.97
N PRO A 155 -11.70 2.78 -10.91
CA PRO A 155 -12.57 3.55 -11.78
C PRO A 155 -13.66 4.29 -10.99
N TYR A 156 -14.17 5.39 -11.56
CA TYR A 156 -15.26 6.17 -10.97
C TYR A 156 -16.56 5.38 -10.72
N GLY A 157 -16.70 4.18 -11.29
CA GLY A 157 -17.76 3.25 -10.93
C GLY A 157 -17.64 2.68 -9.53
N TRP A 158 -16.42 2.65 -8.97
CA TRP A 158 -16.11 2.14 -7.64
C TRP A 158 -15.87 3.27 -6.65
N ASN A 159 -14.88 4.11 -6.89
CA ASN A 159 -14.57 5.27 -6.07
C ASN A 159 -15.08 6.54 -6.75
N THR A 160 -16.31 6.93 -6.45
CA THR A 160 -16.93 8.10 -7.05
C THR A 160 -16.43 9.38 -6.40
N LEU A 161 -16.46 10.49 -7.14
CA LEU A 161 -16.20 11.80 -6.57
C LEU A 161 -17.09 12.09 -5.35
N LYS A 162 -18.35 11.67 -5.39
CA LYS A 162 -19.27 11.86 -4.26
C LYS A 162 -18.78 11.16 -3.00
N MET A 163 -18.27 9.93 -3.10
CA MET A 163 -17.72 9.20 -1.96
C MET A 163 -16.52 9.96 -1.36
N VAL A 164 -15.62 10.49 -2.19
CA VAL A 164 -14.50 11.28 -1.70
C VAL A 164 -14.98 12.56 -1.01
N CYS A 165 -15.95 13.28 -1.60
CA CYS A 165 -16.46 14.52 -1.01
C CYS A 165 -17.18 14.31 0.32
N GLU A 166 -17.76 13.14 0.56
CA GLU A 166 -18.58 12.85 1.76
C GLU A 166 -17.81 12.06 2.83
N ASP A 167 -16.57 11.67 2.57
CA ASP A 167 -15.69 11.06 3.57
C ASP A 167 -15.06 12.15 4.44
N ASP A 168 -15.15 12.01 5.76
CA ASP A 168 -14.60 12.97 6.71
C ASP A 168 -13.10 12.77 7.00
N GLY A 169 -12.50 11.76 6.37
CA GLY A 169 -11.10 11.43 6.56
C GLY A 169 -10.77 10.73 7.88
N ALA A 170 -11.72 10.59 8.78
CA ALA A 170 -11.51 10.00 10.08
C ALA A 170 -11.33 8.47 10.01
N LEU A 171 -10.41 7.94 10.80
CA LEU A 171 -10.28 6.51 11.06
C LEU A 171 -11.15 6.07 12.23
N THR A 172 -11.28 6.94 13.25
CA THR A 172 -12.06 6.71 14.46
C THR A 172 -12.90 7.94 14.82
N GLU A 173 -13.81 7.80 15.77
CA GLU A 173 -14.62 8.93 16.26
C GLU A 173 -13.79 10.02 16.96
N ASN A 174 -12.59 9.68 17.46
CA ASN A 174 -11.67 10.61 18.13
C ASN A 174 -10.42 10.79 17.26
N ASP A 175 -10.45 11.78 16.40
CA ASP A 175 -9.55 11.96 15.26
C ASP A 175 -8.23 12.69 15.57
N GLU A 176 -7.91 12.96 16.85
CA GLU A 176 -6.71 13.72 17.24
C GLU A 176 -5.39 13.00 16.92
N GLU A 177 -5.46 11.70 16.58
CA GLU A 177 -4.30 10.83 16.37
C GLU A 177 -4.09 10.46 14.89
N THR A 178 -5.01 10.83 14.01
CA THR A 178 -4.86 10.68 12.55
C THR A 178 -4.02 11.83 12.00
N LEU A 179 -2.86 11.50 11.40
CA LEU A 179 -1.96 12.48 10.79
C LEU A 179 -2.56 13.13 9.55
N GLY A 180 -3.45 12.43 8.87
CA GLY A 180 -4.11 12.89 7.65
C GLY A 180 -4.65 11.75 6.81
N ILE A 181 -4.96 12.07 5.56
CA ILE A 181 -5.48 11.14 4.55
C ILE A 181 -4.51 11.03 3.37
N GLU A 182 -4.41 9.85 2.79
CA GLU A 182 -3.57 9.56 1.63
C GLU A 182 -4.38 8.84 0.56
N ALA A 183 -4.20 9.21 -0.69
CA ALA A 183 -4.81 8.56 -1.83
C ALA A 183 -3.76 7.82 -2.65
N GLN A 184 -3.99 6.54 -2.90
CA GLN A 184 -3.11 5.68 -3.67
C GLN A 184 -3.46 5.78 -5.17
N MET A 185 -2.42 5.70 -6.00
CA MET A 185 -2.49 5.61 -7.45
C MET A 185 -1.60 4.46 -7.92
N TRP A 186 -2.08 3.23 -7.70
CA TRP A 186 -1.43 2.03 -8.21
C TRP A 186 -1.50 2.01 -9.74
N THR A 187 -0.41 1.61 -10.39
CA THR A 187 -0.25 1.90 -11.82
C THR A 187 -0.56 0.73 -12.76
N GLU A 188 -1.08 -0.37 -12.25
CA GLU A 188 -1.46 -1.56 -13.03
C GLU A 188 -2.42 -1.24 -14.18
N TYR A 189 -3.32 -0.27 -13.97
CA TYR A 189 -4.33 0.13 -14.95
C TYR A 189 -4.16 1.58 -15.43
N VAL A 190 -2.96 2.15 -15.24
CA VAL A 190 -2.62 3.54 -15.59
C VAL A 190 -1.51 3.57 -16.64
N PRO A 191 -1.83 3.33 -17.93
CA PRO A 191 -0.83 3.17 -18.99
C PRO A 191 -0.17 4.48 -19.43
N ASN A 192 -0.70 5.64 -19.06
CA ASN A 192 -0.19 6.94 -19.48
C ASN A 192 -0.70 8.09 -18.60
N MET A 193 -0.07 9.26 -18.74
CA MET A 193 -0.39 10.47 -17.97
C MET A 193 -1.86 10.89 -18.12
N LYS A 194 -2.42 10.83 -19.32
CA LYS A 194 -3.83 11.17 -19.56
C LYS A 194 -4.78 10.32 -18.71
N ARG A 195 -4.49 9.03 -18.55
CA ARG A 195 -5.28 8.15 -17.70
C ARG A 195 -5.09 8.47 -16.22
N LEU A 196 -3.86 8.75 -15.81
CA LEU A 196 -3.52 9.16 -14.45
C LEU A 196 -4.30 10.42 -14.07
N GLU A 197 -4.20 11.48 -14.85
CA GLU A 197 -4.89 12.74 -14.61
C GLU A 197 -6.41 12.58 -14.58
N PHE A 198 -6.95 11.80 -15.52
CA PHE A 198 -8.39 11.50 -15.54
C PHE A 198 -8.86 10.80 -14.27
N LEU A 199 -8.08 9.89 -13.71
CA LEU A 199 -8.42 9.18 -12.47
C LEU A 199 -8.20 10.04 -11.23
N THR A 200 -7.17 10.87 -11.25
CA THR A 200 -6.81 11.74 -10.12
C THR A 200 -7.79 12.89 -9.95
N PHE A 201 -8.10 13.59 -11.04
CA PHE A 201 -8.92 14.81 -10.97
C PHE A 201 -10.35 14.59 -11.46
N PRO A 202 -11.36 15.07 -10.73
CA PRO A 202 -11.30 16.05 -9.64
C PRO A 202 -11.20 15.47 -8.22
N ARG A 203 -11.05 14.13 -8.04
CA ARG A 203 -11.05 13.49 -6.71
C ARG A 203 -9.99 14.06 -5.78
N LEU A 204 -8.78 14.32 -6.28
CA LEU A 204 -7.70 14.90 -5.48
C LEU A 204 -8.08 16.28 -4.92
N GLY A 205 -8.79 17.10 -5.70
CA GLY A 205 -9.28 18.40 -5.21
C GLY A 205 -10.32 18.25 -4.09
N ALA A 206 -11.21 17.27 -4.21
CA ALA A 206 -12.18 16.98 -3.16
C ALA A 206 -11.51 16.43 -1.88
N MET A 207 -10.54 15.53 -2.04
CA MET A 207 -9.76 15.02 -0.93
C MET A 207 -8.96 16.13 -0.23
N ALA A 208 -8.31 17.00 -0.99
CA ALA A 208 -7.57 18.12 -0.44
C ALA A 208 -8.49 19.07 0.34
N GLU A 209 -9.70 19.33 -0.16
CA GLU A 209 -10.68 20.14 0.57
C GLU A 209 -11.05 19.48 1.91
N ASN A 210 -11.23 18.17 1.95
CA ASN A 210 -11.52 17.44 3.19
C ASN A 210 -10.34 17.46 4.16
N ALA A 211 -9.11 17.27 3.66
CA ALA A 211 -7.90 17.22 4.47
C ALA A 211 -7.56 18.58 5.13
N TRP A 212 -7.92 19.70 4.47
CA TRP A 212 -7.57 21.05 4.93
C TRP A 212 -8.75 21.85 5.50
N ALA A 213 -9.98 21.29 5.45
CA ALA A 213 -11.15 21.99 5.93
C ALA A 213 -11.20 22.01 7.47
N GLU A 214 -11.46 23.18 8.05
CA GLU A 214 -11.69 23.30 9.50
C GLU A 214 -12.99 22.61 9.96
N LYS A 215 -13.92 22.34 9.05
CA LYS A 215 -15.22 21.73 9.35
C LYS A 215 -15.25 20.25 9.00
N LYS A 216 -15.61 19.44 9.97
CA LYS A 216 -15.73 17.97 9.87
C LYS A 216 -16.83 17.43 8.94
N TYR A 217 -17.50 18.24 8.12
CA TYR A 217 -18.59 17.78 7.25
C TYR A 217 -18.38 18.27 5.81
N PRO A 218 -17.50 17.59 5.06
CA PRO A 218 -17.40 17.83 3.64
C PRO A 218 -18.73 17.47 2.96
N SER A 219 -19.11 18.21 1.94
CA SER A 219 -20.36 18.03 1.24
C SER A 219 -20.15 17.99 -0.26
N PHE A 220 -20.69 16.96 -0.88
CA PHE A 220 -20.69 16.87 -2.35
C PHE A 220 -21.34 18.11 -3.01
N SER A 221 -22.41 18.65 -2.44
CA SER A 221 -23.05 19.86 -2.96
C SER A 221 -22.14 21.08 -2.89
N THR A 222 -21.38 21.23 -1.82
CA THR A 222 -20.39 22.31 -1.68
C THR A 222 -19.30 22.19 -2.72
N PHE A 223 -18.77 20.98 -2.93
CA PHE A 223 -17.77 20.77 -3.96
C PHE A 223 -18.32 21.06 -5.36
N VAL A 224 -19.52 20.58 -5.69
CA VAL A 224 -20.16 20.85 -7.00
C VAL A 224 -20.34 22.34 -7.25
N TYR A 225 -20.70 23.11 -6.22
CA TYR A 225 -20.80 24.56 -6.33
C TYR A 225 -19.46 25.23 -6.67
N LYS A 226 -18.34 24.77 -6.09
CA LYS A 226 -16.98 25.28 -6.34
C LYS A 226 -16.33 24.70 -7.61
N ALA A 227 -16.81 23.56 -8.10
CA ALA A 227 -16.19 22.82 -9.18
C ALA A 227 -15.92 23.62 -10.46
N PRO A 228 -16.80 24.58 -10.92
CA PRO A 228 -16.51 25.40 -12.09
C PRO A 228 -15.20 26.17 -11.99
N ASP A 229 -14.87 26.72 -10.84
CA ASP A 229 -13.63 27.48 -10.65
C ASP A 229 -12.43 26.53 -10.54
N TYR A 230 -12.59 25.40 -9.91
CA TYR A 230 -11.57 24.36 -9.86
C TYR A 230 -11.25 23.83 -11.27
N TYR A 231 -12.24 23.59 -12.11
CA TYR A 231 -12.02 23.16 -13.49
C TYR A 231 -11.31 24.21 -14.34
N LYS A 232 -11.54 25.50 -14.13
CA LYS A 232 -10.76 26.56 -14.81
C LYS A 232 -9.27 26.47 -14.51
N ILE A 233 -8.92 26.12 -13.26
CA ILE A 233 -7.52 25.91 -12.87
C ILE A 233 -6.94 24.69 -13.60
N LEU A 234 -7.67 23.59 -13.64
CA LEU A 234 -7.24 22.38 -14.36
C LEU A 234 -7.09 22.63 -15.87
N ASP A 235 -8.03 23.37 -16.46
CA ASP A 235 -7.96 23.80 -17.88
C ASP A 235 -6.74 24.66 -18.15
N PHE A 236 -6.44 25.61 -17.25
CA PHE A 236 -5.26 26.48 -17.37
C PHE A 236 -3.95 25.68 -17.40
N TYR A 237 -3.86 24.60 -16.62
CA TYR A 237 -2.71 23.71 -16.61
C TYR A 237 -2.78 22.58 -17.65
N GLY A 238 -3.82 22.51 -18.46
CA GLY A 238 -4.00 21.48 -19.49
C GLY A 238 -4.24 20.07 -18.96
N VAL A 239 -4.74 19.93 -17.73
CA VAL A 239 -4.98 18.64 -17.07
C VAL A 239 -6.16 17.91 -17.69
N GLN A 240 -6.00 16.62 -17.95
CA GLN A 240 -7.03 15.75 -18.55
C GLN A 240 -7.96 15.13 -17.47
N TYR A 241 -8.80 15.92 -16.87
CA TYR A 241 -9.68 15.52 -15.75
C TYR A 241 -10.99 14.85 -16.18
N ALA A 242 -11.65 14.20 -15.23
CA ALA A 242 -13.01 13.69 -15.40
C ALA A 242 -14.05 14.80 -15.13
N THR A 243 -14.97 15.00 -16.07
CA THR A 243 -16.11 15.90 -15.84
C THR A 243 -17.00 15.38 -14.70
N LEU A 244 -17.81 16.24 -14.07
CA LEU A 244 -18.74 15.82 -13.00
C LEU A 244 -19.62 14.63 -13.42
N LYS A 245 -20.09 14.61 -14.65
CA LYS A 245 -20.90 13.50 -15.18
C LYS A 245 -20.14 12.18 -15.20
N LYS A 246 -18.84 12.19 -15.51
CA LYS A 246 -17.99 11.00 -15.53
C LYS A 246 -17.54 10.62 -14.13
N ALA A 247 -17.28 11.60 -13.28
CA ALA A 247 -16.84 11.39 -11.90
C ALA A 247 -17.97 10.95 -10.96
N CYS A 248 -19.23 11.19 -11.34
CA CYS A 248 -20.45 10.71 -10.65
C CYS A 248 -21.32 9.94 -11.61
N PRO A 249 -20.94 8.75 -12.03
CA PRO A 249 -21.65 7.98 -13.04
C PRO A 249 -23.01 7.51 -12.55
N SER A 250 -23.95 7.33 -13.51
CA SER A 250 -25.25 6.72 -13.22
C SER A 250 -25.14 5.29 -12.70
N PHE A 251 -26.18 4.79 -12.06
CA PHE A 251 -26.23 3.44 -11.51
C PHE A 251 -25.89 2.35 -12.55
N ILE A 252 -26.41 2.47 -13.77
CA ILE A 252 -26.16 1.51 -14.85
C ILE A 252 -24.67 1.51 -15.22
N TYR A 253 -24.06 2.69 -15.34
CA TYR A 253 -22.63 2.79 -15.65
C TYR A 253 -21.75 2.29 -14.51
N LYS A 254 -22.14 2.50 -13.26
CA LYS A 254 -21.44 1.93 -12.09
C LYS A 254 -21.37 0.41 -12.19
N HIS A 255 -22.50 -0.25 -12.48
CA HIS A 255 -22.57 -1.70 -12.60
C HIS A 255 -21.73 -2.22 -13.78
N ALA A 256 -21.87 -1.61 -14.95
CA ALA A 256 -21.09 -1.99 -16.12
C ALA A 256 -19.58 -1.82 -15.90
N SER A 257 -19.18 -0.70 -15.33
CA SER A 257 -17.78 -0.42 -14.97
C SER A 257 -17.24 -1.40 -13.92
N SER A 258 -18.04 -1.73 -12.92
CA SER A 258 -17.68 -2.68 -11.88
C SER A 258 -17.50 -4.10 -12.45
N LEU A 259 -18.40 -4.56 -13.29
CA LEU A 259 -18.29 -5.87 -13.94
C LEU A 259 -17.06 -5.95 -14.86
N TRP A 260 -16.82 -4.89 -15.62
CA TRP A 260 -15.65 -4.83 -16.52
C TRP A 260 -14.34 -4.85 -15.72
N PHE A 261 -14.24 -4.07 -14.65
CA PHE A 261 -13.06 -4.00 -13.80
C PHE A 261 -12.81 -5.33 -13.07
N LYS A 262 -13.84 -5.90 -12.43
CA LYS A 262 -13.76 -7.23 -11.80
C LYS A 262 -13.27 -8.29 -12.78
N ARG A 263 -13.86 -8.33 -13.99
CA ARG A 263 -13.45 -9.30 -15.01
C ARG A 263 -11.99 -9.13 -15.41
N ARG A 264 -11.48 -7.90 -15.45
CA ARG A 264 -10.10 -7.61 -15.81
C ARG A 264 -9.13 -8.01 -14.70
N VAL A 265 -9.42 -7.64 -13.47
CA VAL A 265 -8.62 -8.03 -12.27
C VAL A 265 -8.57 -9.55 -12.14
N PHE A 266 -9.71 -10.22 -12.11
CA PHE A 266 -9.74 -11.68 -11.91
C PHE A 266 -9.19 -12.48 -13.08
N HIS A 267 -9.24 -11.99 -14.30
CA HIS A 267 -8.81 -12.78 -15.47
C HIS A 267 -7.29 -12.70 -15.70
N TRP A 268 -6.67 -11.58 -15.45
CA TRP A 268 -5.23 -11.39 -15.69
C TRP A 268 -4.38 -11.65 -14.45
N GLU A 269 -4.73 -11.08 -13.32
CA GLU A 269 -3.97 -11.28 -12.08
C GLU A 269 -4.09 -12.73 -11.59
N GLY A 270 -5.29 -13.27 -11.52
CA GLY A 270 -5.51 -14.64 -11.07
C GLY A 270 -4.77 -15.69 -11.90
N LEU A 271 -4.68 -15.52 -13.23
CA LEU A 271 -3.97 -16.47 -14.07
C LEU A 271 -2.46 -16.37 -13.91
N HIS A 272 -1.90 -15.16 -13.85
CA HIS A 272 -0.46 -14.97 -13.66
C HIS A 272 -0.02 -15.41 -12.27
N ASN A 273 -0.76 -15.04 -11.24
CA ASN A 273 -0.46 -15.49 -9.88
C ASN A 273 -0.52 -17.02 -9.77
N LEU A 274 -1.51 -17.68 -10.37
CA LEU A 274 -1.60 -19.16 -10.39
C LEU A 274 -0.41 -19.82 -11.09
N ILE A 275 0.13 -19.21 -12.15
CA ILE A 275 1.31 -19.70 -12.85
C ILE A 275 2.55 -19.52 -11.99
N ASP A 276 2.70 -18.36 -11.36
CA ASP A 276 3.81 -18.03 -10.48
C ASP A 276 3.78 -18.93 -9.23
N ASP A 277 2.62 -19.18 -8.64
CA ASP A 277 2.42 -20.10 -7.52
C ASP A 277 2.92 -21.52 -7.85
N LYS A 278 2.47 -22.08 -8.98
CA LYS A 278 2.89 -23.41 -9.40
C LYS A 278 4.38 -23.50 -9.70
N LYS A 279 4.98 -22.43 -10.21
CA LYS A 279 6.43 -22.35 -10.44
C LYS A 279 7.18 -22.31 -9.12
N ALA A 280 6.74 -21.49 -8.16
CA ALA A 280 7.34 -21.36 -6.84
C ALA A 280 7.22 -22.67 -6.04
N GLU A 281 6.06 -23.35 -6.09
CA GLU A 281 5.87 -24.68 -5.47
C GLU A 281 6.83 -25.73 -6.03
N ARG A 282 7.02 -25.80 -7.35
CA ARG A 282 7.98 -26.72 -7.99
C ARG A 282 9.42 -26.42 -7.58
N GLU A 283 9.79 -25.16 -7.51
CA GLU A 283 11.13 -24.74 -7.08
C GLU A 283 11.37 -25.07 -5.61
N ALA A 284 10.39 -24.84 -4.74
CA ALA A 284 10.46 -25.23 -3.31
C ALA A 284 10.59 -26.76 -3.14
N ALA A 285 9.84 -27.56 -3.90
CA ALA A 285 9.93 -29.02 -3.88
C ALA A 285 11.32 -29.50 -4.32
N ASN A 286 11.90 -28.90 -5.35
CA ASN A 286 13.24 -29.22 -5.84
C ASN A 286 14.34 -28.87 -4.81
N LEU A 287 14.21 -27.73 -4.12
CA LEU A 287 15.13 -27.35 -3.05
C LEU A 287 15.14 -28.39 -1.93
N ASN A 288 13.95 -28.78 -1.47
CA ASN A 288 13.78 -29.79 -0.42
C ASN A 288 14.34 -31.17 -0.83
N ALA A 289 14.26 -31.54 -2.12
CA ALA A 289 14.81 -32.79 -2.61
C ALA A 289 16.36 -32.77 -2.66
N ASN A 290 16.96 -31.60 -2.87
CA ASN A 290 18.42 -31.43 -2.88
C ASN A 290 19.03 -31.34 -1.47
N LEU A 291 18.28 -30.83 -0.49
CA LEU A 291 18.69 -30.77 0.92
C LEU A 291 18.64 -32.12 1.62
N LYS A 292 17.94 -33.12 1.05
CA LYS A 292 17.84 -34.50 1.57
C LYS A 292 18.87 -35.46 0.96
N LYS A 293 19.69 -34.99 0.03
CA LYS A 293 20.84 -35.73 -0.54
C LYS A 293 22.13 -35.25 0.09
#